data_d97e499745a812863144c9b42830c15c
#
_entry.id   d97e499745a812863144c9b42830c15c
#
_cell.length_a   1.000
_cell.length_b   1.000
_cell.length_c   1.000
_cell.angle_alpha   90.00
_cell.angle_beta   90.00
_cell.angle_gamma   90.00
#
_symmetry.space_group_name_H-M   'P 1'
#
loop_
_entity.id
_entity.type
_entity.pdbx_description
1 polymer ?
#
loop_
_entity_poly.entity_id
_entity_poly.type
_entity_poly.pdbx_seq_one_letter_code
_entity_poly.pdbx_strand_id
1 'polypeptide(L)'
;MHAASSDSLKHQVRDFWNEQSCGTEVAKSPKSSREYYEEIETFRCFDQPFIHSFAQFTHYHGKRVLEVGFGAGTDFIQWLRAGARASGVDLTPEALEQVRSRIELYGLPAPEKLQIADAESLPFESDMFDLGYSFGVLHHTPDTERAVRELVRVIRPGGHLKIMLYNRRSICVMNRWVRFGLLKGRPWRSLRWILWNMVESPGTKGYTRRELARMLGAMPLQNIHVHTEITSADYLAASAFTPLNWFYRRAIQLAGYHFGWHPGQYVERVNDPGFRTRKHTYVHDAKRLLLTGNPLGFFHCISAEKKVALEDRPSLRTDFKPVQIPTGAAPF
;
A
#
# COMPACT_ATOMS: atom_id res chain seq x y z
N MET A 1 1.27 13.85 -29.96
CA MET A 1 0.70 12.70 -29.24
C MET A 1 -0.62 13.17 -28.66
N HIS A 2 -1.75 12.73 -29.20
CA HIS A 2 -3.06 13.00 -28.59
C HIS A 2 -3.07 12.35 -27.22
N ALA A 3 -3.35 13.13 -26.17
CA ALA A 3 -3.66 12.59 -24.86
C ALA A 3 -4.92 11.73 -25.02
N ALA A 4 -4.83 10.44 -24.70
CA ALA A 4 -6.00 9.60 -24.62
C ALA A 4 -6.99 10.27 -23.66
N SER A 5 -8.28 10.25 -23.97
CA SER A 5 -9.29 10.73 -23.02
C SER A 5 -9.17 9.93 -21.72
N SER A 6 -9.56 10.52 -20.60
CA SER A 6 -9.56 9.83 -19.29
C SER A 6 -10.24 8.46 -19.38
N ASP A 7 -11.36 8.37 -20.09
CA ASP A 7 -12.12 7.14 -20.26
C ASP A 7 -11.39 6.10 -21.12
N SER A 8 -10.72 6.53 -22.21
CA SER A 8 -9.89 5.64 -23.03
C SER A 8 -8.75 5.03 -22.21
N LEU A 9 -8.11 5.81 -21.33
CA LEU A 9 -7.06 5.29 -20.47
C LEU A 9 -7.61 4.31 -19.42
N LYS A 10 -8.77 4.58 -18.83
CA LYS A 10 -9.45 3.63 -17.92
C LYS A 10 -9.74 2.30 -18.57
N HIS A 11 -10.23 2.31 -19.82
CA HIS A 11 -10.44 1.08 -20.59
C HIS A 11 -9.15 0.30 -20.79
N GLN A 12 -8.06 0.97 -21.20
CA GLN A 12 -6.76 0.32 -21.39
C GLN A 12 -6.21 -0.28 -20.08
N VAL A 13 -6.33 0.42 -18.95
CA VAL A 13 -5.93 -0.06 -17.63
C VAL A 13 -6.77 -1.26 -17.21
N ARG A 14 -8.11 -1.18 -17.39
CA ARG A 14 -9.00 -2.28 -17.08
C ARG A 14 -8.67 -3.53 -17.91
N ASP A 15 -8.52 -3.37 -19.22
CA ASP A 15 -8.26 -4.49 -20.12
C ASP A 15 -6.90 -5.16 -19.79
N PHE A 16 -5.88 -4.37 -19.49
CA PHE A 16 -4.57 -4.86 -19.05
C PHE A 16 -4.67 -5.72 -17.78
N TRP A 17 -5.33 -5.23 -16.72
CA TRP A 17 -5.46 -5.95 -15.46
C TRP A 17 -6.49 -7.08 -15.49
N ASN A 18 -7.47 -7.00 -16.41
CA ASN A 18 -8.43 -8.07 -16.62
C ASN A 18 -7.80 -9.27 -17.33
N GLU A 19 -6.79 -9.06 -18.18
CA GLU A 19 -6.03 -10.14 -18.81
C GLU A 19 -5.20 -10.90 -17.79
N GLN A 20 -4.53 -10.19 -16.88
CA GLN A 20 -3.71 -10.80 -15.83
C GLN A 20 -3.63 -9.94 -14.58
N SER A 21 -4.25 -10.40 -13.49
CA SER A 21 -4.12 -9.73 -12.19
C SER A 21 -2.68 -9.81 -11.68
N CYS A 22 -2.22 -8.74 -11.01
CA CYS A 22 -0.86 -8.62 -10.49
C CYS A 22 -0.48 -9.82 -9.57
N GLY A 23 0.69 -10.40 -9.78
CA GLY A 23 1.23 -11.50 -8.99
C GLY A 23 0.68 -12.88 -9.33
N THR A 24 -0.23 -13.00 -10.31
CA THR A 24 -0.76 -14.30 -10.73
C THR A 24 0.16 -15.05 -11.69
N GLU A 25 1.12 -14.37 -12.28
CA GLU A 25 2.12 -14.92 -13.20
C GLU A 25 3.08 -15.93 -12.55
N VAL A 26 3.18 -15.94 -11.23
CA VAL A 26 4.07 -16.84 -10.50
C VAL A 26 3.46 -18.21 -10.26
N ALA A 27 2.15 -18.32 -10.33
CA ALA A 27 1.43 -19.56 -10.06
C ALA A 27 1.60 -20.54 -11.23
N LYS A 28 1.86 -21.80 -10.89
CA LYS A 28 2.04 -22.91 -11.82
C LYS A 28 0.87 -23.88 -11.77
N SER A 29 0.17 -23.89 -10.66
CA SER A 29 -1.01 -24.73 -10.44
C SER A 29 -2.22 -24.24 -11.25
N PRO A 30 -3.21 -25.10 -11.52
CA PRO A 30 -4.39 -24.72 -12.28
C PRO A 30 -5.11 -23.51 -11.65
N LYS A 31 -5.48 -22.55 -12.49
CA LYS A 31 -6.19 -21.35 -12.06
C LYS A 31 -7.39 -21.68 -11.18
N SER A 32 -7.60 -20.91 -10.14
CA SER A 32 -8.67 -21.06 -9.15
C SER A 32 -8.58 -22.33 -8.26
N SER A 33 -7.49 -23.09 -8.34
CA SER A 33 -7.23 -24.16 -7.36
C SER A 33 -6.72 -23.57 -6.03
N ARG A 34 -6.75 -24.36 -4.97
CA ARG A 34 -6.19 -23.98 -3.67
C ARG A 34 -4.69 -23.71 -3.78
N GLU A 35 -3.97 -24.58 -4.47
CA GLU A 35 -2.54 -24.50 -4.70
C GLU A 35 -2.17 -23.23 -5.47
N TYR A 36 -2.96 -22.87 -6.49
CA TYR A 36 -2.79 -21.62 -7.24
C TYR A 36 -2.81 -20.41 -6.33
N TYR A 37 -3.80 -20.31 -5.44
CA TYR A 37 -3.90 -19.17 -4.54
C TYR A 37 -2.83 -19.20 -3.43
N GLU A 38 -2.41 -20.37 -2.97
CA GLU A 38 -1.33 -20.52 -1.99
C GLU A 38 0.03 -20.12 -2.57
N GLU A 39 0.30 -20.45 -3.85
CA GLU A 39 1.50 -19.99 -4.56
C GLU A 39 1.55 -18.45 -4.66
N ILE A 40 0.43 -17.82 -5.06
CA ILE A 40 0.33 -16.35 -5.14
C ILE A 40 0.51 -15.72 -3.76
N GLU A 41 -0.13 -16.24 -2.72
CA GLU A 41 -0.03 -15.72 -1.36
C GLU A 41 1.38 -15.86 -0.80
N THR A 42 2.01 -17.01 -1.04
CA THR A 42 3.40 -17.27 -0.65
C THR A 42 4.35 -16.30 -1.33
N PHE A 43 4.20 -16.10 -2.63
CA PHE A 43 4.99 -15.13 -3.38
C PHE A 43 4.77 -13.70 -2.87
N ARG A 44 3.53 -13.31 -2.62
CA ARG A 44 3.19 -11.99 -2.07
C ARG A 44 3.89 -11.72 -0.74
N CYS A 45 3.83 -12.68 0.19
CA CYS A 45 4.49 -12.54 1.49
C CYS A 45 6.02 -12.57 1.38
N PHE A 46 6.55 -13.30 0.41
CA PHE A 46 7.98 -13.35 0.12
C PHE A 46 8.49 -12.05 -0.50
N ASP A 47 7.81 -11.55 -1.53
CA ASP A 47 8.18 -10.34 -2.26
C ASP A 47 7.98 -9.07 -1.44
N GLN A 48 6.95 -9.06 -0.59
CA GLN A 48 6.56 -7.90 0.19
C GLN A 48 6.35 -8.27 1.67
N PRO A 49 7.42 -8.68 2.36
CA PRO A 49 7.33 -9.18 3.74
C PRO A 49 6.85 -8.16 4.76
N PHE A 50 6.90 -6.87 4.41
CA PHE A 50 6.41 -5.77 5.22
C PHE A 50 4.87 -5.61 5.16
N ILE A 51 4.17 -6.36 4.29
CA ILE A 51 2.73 -6.15 4.06
C ILE A 51 1.91 -6.31 5.34
N HIS A 52 2.21 -7.32 6.16
CA HIS A 52 1.51 -7.55 7.42
C HIS A 52 1.71 -6.43 8.44
N SER A 53 2.93 -5.89 8.54
CA SER A 53 3.24 -4.77 9.43
C SER A 53 2.66 -3.45 8.92
N PHE A 54 2.56 -3.28 7.60
CA PHE A 54 1.93 -2.12 6.99
C PHE A 54 0.41 -2.17 7.07
N ALA A 55 -0.22 -3.24 6.62
CA ALA A 55 -1.67 -3.39 6.63
C ALA A 55 -2.21 -3.51 8.06
N GLN A 56 -1.56 -4.30 8.94
CA GLN A 56 -1.99 -4.56 10.32
C GLN A 56 -3.38 -5.20 10.37
N PHE A 57 -3.59 -6.24 9.57
CA PHE A 57 -4.89 -6.87 9.36
C PHE A 57 -5.67 -7.12 10.66
N THR A 58 -5.05 -7.73 11.67
CA THR A 58 -5.68 -8.07 12.93
C THR A 58 -6.08 -6.86 13.81
N HIS A 59 -5.47 -5.68 13.57
CA HIS A 59 -5.87 -4.44 14.24
C HIS A 59 -7.29 -4.00 13.87
N TYR A 60 -7.78 -4.47 12.72
CA TYR A 60 -9.09 -4.12 12.20
C TYR A 60 -10.15 -5.19 12.41
N HIS A 61 -9.94 -6.13 13.36
CA HIS A 61 -10.96 -7.08 13.77
C HIS A 61 -12.25 -6.34 14.17
N GLY A 62 -13.40 -6.75 13.61
CA GLY A 62 -14.72 -6.14 13.83
C GLY A 62 -14.92 -4.75 13.24
N LYS A 63 -13.90 -4.13 12.64
CA LYS A 63 -13.95 -2.79 12.03
C LYS A 63 -14.32 -2.86 10.56
N ARG A 64 -14.92 -1.78 10.05
CA ARG A 64 -15.24 -1.64 8.64
C ARG A 64 -14.00 -1.25 7.83
N VAL A 65 -13.62 -2.10 6.90
CA VAL A 65 -12.46 -1.92 6.01
C VAL A 65 -12.94 -1.85 4.57
N LEU A 66 -12.47 -0.85 3.82
CA LEU A 66 -12.61 -0.81 2.36
C LEU A 66 -11.25 -1.06 1.72
N GLU A 67 -11.17 -2.07 0.87
CA GLU A 67 -10.05 -2.27 -0.04
C GLU A 67 -10.41 -1.85 -1.45
N VAL A 68 -9.59 -0.97 -2.04
CA VAL A 68 -9.72 -0.50 -3.42
C VAL A 68 -8.62 -1.13 -4.27
N GLY A 69 -9.05 -1.95 -5.26
CA GLY A 69 -8.17 -2.72 -6.11
C GLY A 69 -7.67 -3.99 -5.42
N PHE A 70 -8.56 -4.95 -5.22
CA PHE A 70 -8.22 -6.19 -4.53
C PHE A 70 -7.50 -7.23 -5.41
N GLY A 71 -7.50 -7.08 -6.75
CA GLY A 71 -6.82 -7.99 -7.69
C GLY A 71 -7.15 -9.47 -7.43
N ALA A 72 -6.14 -10.31 -7.30
CA ALA A 72 -6.31 -11.74 -6.96
C ALA A 72 -6.76 -11.98 -5.50
N GLY A 73 -7.05 -10.92 -4.75
CA GLY A 73 -7.61 -10.99 -3.40
C GLY A 73 -6.62 -11.36 -2.30
N THR A 74 -5.32 -11.27 -2.54
CA THR A 74 -4.33 -11.74 -1.57
C THR A 74 -4.38 -10.98 -0.25
N ASP A 75 -4.51 -9.64 -0.30
CA ASP A 75 -4.67 -8.81 0.88
C ASP A 75 -6.13 -8.87 1.39
N PHE A 76 -7.11 -8.88 0.47
CA PHE A 76 -8.53 -8.90 0.81
C PHE A 76 -8.93 -10.10 1.69
N ILE A 77 -8.41 -11.29 1.37
CA ILE A 77 -8.62 -12.50 2.17
C ILE A 77 -8.07 -12.36 3.59
N GLN A 78 -6.99 -11.61 3.78
CA GLN A 78 -6.42 -11.40 5.11
C GLN A 78 -7.36 -10.57 6.01
N TRP A 79 -8.10 -9.59 5.43
CA TRP A 79 -9.13 -8.86 6.19
C TRP A 79 -10.22 -9.79 6.70
N LEU A 80 -10.71 -10.70 5.85
CA LEU A 80 -11.73 -11.68 6.23
C LEU A 80 -11.21 -12.66 7.28
N ARG A 81 -9.99 -13.19 7.12
CA ARG A 81 -9.33 -14.06 8.11
C ARG A 81 -9.12 -13.37 9.45
N ALA A 82 -8.85 -12.07 9.42
CA ALA A 82 -8.69 -11.25 10.62
C ALA A 82 -10.03 -10.86 11.27
N GLY A 83 -11.17 -11.23 10.70
CA GLY A 83 -12.49 -10.90 11.23
C GLY A 83 -12.88 -9.44 11.03
N ALA A 84 -12.33 -8.75 10.05
CA ALA A 84 -12.77 -7.41 9.67
C ALA A 84 -14.11 -7.48 8.91
N ARG A 85 -14.92 -6.42 9.02
CA ARG A 85 -16.11 -6.19 8.20
C ARG A 85 -15.66 -5.58 6.87
N ALA A 86 -15.19 -6.46 5.96
CA ALA A 86 -14.51 -6.04 4.75
C ALA A 86 -15.51 -5.75 3.62
N SER A 87 -15.26 -4.63 2.92
CA SER A 87 -15.83 -4.30 1.61
C SER A 87 -14.69 -4.14 0.62
N GLY A 88 -14.93 -4.49 -0.65
CA GLY A 88 -13.93 -4.36 -1.70
C GLY A 88 -14.50 -3.87 -3.01
N VAL A 89 -13.70 -3.10 -3.73
CA VAL A 89 -13.98 -2.69 -5.11
C VAL A 89 -12.77 -2.95 -5.99
N ASP A 90 -13.03 -3.36 -7.22
CA ASP A 90 -12.01 -3.47 -8.28
C ASP A 90 -12.62 -2.99 -9.61
N LEU A 91 -11.77 -2.63 -10.56
CA LEU A 91 -12.20 -2.18 -11.88
C LEU A 91 -12.54 -3.36 -12.81
N THR A 92 -12.05 -4.58 -12.48
CA THR A 92 -12.05 -5.75 -13.36
C THR A 92 -13.03 -6.83 -12.90
N PRO A 93 -13.81 -7.43 -13.82
CA PRO A 93 -14.61 -8.61 -13.54
C PRO A 93 -13.77 -9.81 -13.09
N GLU A 94 -12.58 -9.99 -13.66
CA GLU A 94 -11.66 -11.07 -13.36
C GLU A 94 -11.26 -11.07 -11.87
N ALA A 95 -10.89 -9.90 -11.31
CA ALA A 95 -10.56 -9.77 -9.90
C ALA A 95 -11.75 -10.13 -9.00
N LEU A 96 -12.95 -9.69 -9.37
CA LEU A 96 -14.17 -10.02 -8.62
C LEU A 96 -14.44 -11.52 -8.57
N GLU A 97 -14.25 -12.23 -9.68
CA GLU A 97 -14.43 -13.67 -9.78
C GLU A 97 -13.38 -14.42 -8.94
N GLN A 98 -12.11 -14.03 -9.05
CA GLN A 98 -11.03 -14.64 -8.26
C GLN A 98 -11.26 -14.50 -6.75
N VAL A 99 -11.66 -13.34 -6.28
CA VAL A 99 -11.94 -13.14 -4.86
C VAL A 99 -13.13 -13.96 -4.38
N ARG A 100 -14.20 -14.04 -5.17
CA ARG A 100 -15.39 -14.86 -4.84
C ARG A 100 -15.02 -16.35 -4.76
N SER A 101 -14.33 -16.84 -5.79
CA SER A 101 -13.84 -18.23 -5.81
C SER A 101 -12.96 -18.55 -4.61
N ARG A 102 -12.08 -17.62 -4.24
CA ARG A 102 -11.17 -17.79 -3.10
C ARG A 102 -11.90 -17.77 -1.75
N ILE A 103 -12.90 -16.92 -1.58
CA ILE A 103 -13.75 -16.90 -0.38
C ILE A 103 -14.48 -18.23 -0.22
N GLU A 104 -15.09 -18.75 -1.27
CA GLU A 104 -15.78 -20.03 -1.28
C GLU A 104 -14.84 -21.19 -0.97
N LEU A 105 -13.70 -21.26 -1.68
CA LEU A 105 -12.70 -22.32 -1.55
C LEU A 105 -12.11 -22.42 -0.14
N TYR A 106 -11.95 -21.29 0.54
CA TYR A 106 -11.42 -21.24 1.90
C TYR A 106 -12.51 -21.27 2.99
N GLY A 107 -13.79 -21.27 2.63
CA GLY A 107 -14.90 -21.24 3.58
C GLY A 107 -14.90 -19.98 4.47
N LEU A 108 -14.52 -18.83 3.90
CA LEU A 108 -14.42 -17.58 4.64
C LEU A 108 -15.79 -16.88 4.79
N PRO A 109 -15.96 -16.04 5.83
CA PRO A 109 -17.17 -15.26 5.97
C PRO A 109 -17.38 -14.35 4.76
N ALA A 110 -18.66 -14.13 4.42
CA ALA A 110 -19.02 -13.22 3.33
C ALA A 110 -18.56 -11.78 3.64
N PRO A 111 -18.00 -11.05 2.65
CA PRO A 111 -17.71 -9.64 2.80
C PRO A 111 -19.00 -8.81 2.91
N GLU A 112 -18.95 -7.61 3.52
CA GLU A 112 -20.11 -6.70 3.56
C GLU A 112 -20.53 -6.28 2.15
N LYS A 113 -19.56 -5.99 1.29
CA LYS A 113 -19.83 -5.65 -0.12
C LYS A 113 -18.62 -5.98 -1.00
N LEU A 114 -18.89 -6.54 -2.17
CA LEU A 114 -17.86 -6.83 -3.17
C LEU A 114 -18.43 -6.51 -4.55
N GLN A 115 -17.83 -5.54 -5.25
CA GLN A 115 -18.38 -5.05 -6.52
C GLN A 115 -17.33 -4.46 -7.46
N ILE A 116 -17.69 -4.38 -8.73
CA ILE A 116 -16.92 -3.63 -9.73
C ILE A 116 -17.21 -2.14 -9.54
N ALA A 117 -16.14 -1.32 -9.39
CA ALA A 117 -16.26 0.12 -9.31
C ALA A 117 -14.97 0.85 -9.69
N ASP A 118 -15.12 2.13 -10.03
CA ASP A 118 -14.03 3.05 -10.32
C ASP A 118 -13.52 3.70 -9.02
N ALA A 119 -12.23 3.64 -8.78
CA ALA A 119 -11.59 4.27 -7.62
C ALA A 119 -11.74 5.80 -7.60
N GLU A 120 -11.95 6.43 -8.76
CA GLU A 120 -12.17 7.87 -8.87
C GLU A 120 -13.62 8.30 -8.55
N SER A 121 -14.54 7.33 -8.31
CA SER A 121 -15.93 7.56 -7.96
C SER A 121 -16.47 6.37 -7.18
N LEU A 122 -16.13 6.29 -5.89
CA LEU A 122 -16.48 5.16 -5.04
C LEU A 122 -18.00 5.15 -4.72
N PRO A 123 -18.69 4.01 -4.91
CA PRO A 123 -20.12 3.87 -4.69
C PRO A 123 -20.47 3.62 -3.22
N PHE A 124 -19.92 4.47 -2.34
CA PHE A 124 -20.15 4.47 -0.90
C PHE A 124 -20.42 5.88 -0.41
N GLU A 125 -21.18 5.99 0.66
CA GLU A 125 -21.38 7.25 1.37
C GLU A 125 -20.08 7.72 2.03
N SER A 126 -20.04 9.01 2.40
CA SER A 126 -18.93 9.56 3.17
C SER A 126 -18.90 8.96 4.58
N ASP A 127 -17.73 8.89 5.17
CA ASP A 127 -17.54 8.58 6.60
C ASP A 127 -17.99 7.19 7.06
N MET A 128 -17.95 6.20 6.14
CA MET A 128 -18.41 4.84 6.43
C MET A 128 -17.35 3.91 7.05
N PHE A 129 -16.08 4.07 6.70
CA PHE A 129 -15.05 3.06 6.96
C PHE A 129 -14.05 3.49 8.03
N ASP A 130 -13.63 2.55 8.86
CA ASP A 130 -12.53 2.72 9.82
C ASP A 130 -11.17 2.76 9.13
N LEU A 131 -11.04 2.03 8.01
CA LEU A 131 -9.85 1.97 7.17
C LEU A 131 -10.22 2.03 5.70
N GLY A 132 -9.56 2.93 4.97
CA GLY A 132 -9.43 2.87 3.51
C GLY A 132 -8.05 2.33 3.14
N TYR A 133 -8.02 1.21 2.43
CA TYR A 133 -6.80 0.51 2.03
C TYR A 133 -6.72 0.39 0.52
N SER A 134 -5.52 0.64 -0.05
CA SER A 134 -5.26 0.37 -1.46
C SER A 134 -3.77 0.15 -1.69
N PHE A 135 -3.39 -1.00 -2.22
CA PHE A 135 -2.00 -1.34 -2.40
C PHE A 135 -1.66 -1.58 -3.87
N GLY A 136 -0.91 -0.66 -4.47
CA GLY A 136 -0.43 -0.82 -5.84
C GLY A 136 -1.46 -0.49 -6.94
N VAL A 137 -2.50 0.29 -6.65
CA VAL A 137 -3.64 0.48 -7.56
C VAL A 137 -3.82 1.94 -8.00
N LEU A 138 -3.91 2.87 -7.06
CA LEU A 138 -4.38 4.24 -7.35
C LEU A 138 -3.48 5.01 -8.32
N HIS A 139 -2.22 4.65 -8.46
CA HIS A 139 -1.30 5.28 -9.41
C HIS A 139 -1.48 4.80 -10.87
N HIS A 140 -2.36 3.84 -11.10
CA HIS A 140 -2.80 3.41 -12.44
C HIS A 140 -4.04 4.16 -12.93
N THR A 141 -4.82 4.78 -12.03
CA THR A 141 -6.00 5.55 -12.43
C THR A 141 -5.59 6.81 -13.21
N PRO A 142 -6.40 7.32 -14.15
CA PRO A 142 -6.14 8.59 -14.82
C PRO A 142 -5.89 9.76 -13.89
N ASP A 143 -6.69 9.88 -12.82
CA ASP A 143 -6.56 10.91 -11.78
C ASP A 143 -6.33 10.28 -10.39
N THR A 144 -5.06 10.02 -10.08
CA THR A 144 -4.67 9.46 -8.79
C THR A 144 -5.09 10.34 -7.60
N GLU A 145 -5.03 11.67 -7.74
CA GLU A 145 -5.38 12.58 -6.65
C GLU A 145 -6.88 12.48 -6.35
N ARG A 146 -7.72 12.41 -7.38
CA ARG A 146 -9.16 12.19 -7.24
C ARG A 146 -9.45 10.84 -6.57
N ALA A 147 -8.77 9.77 -6.99
CA ALA A 147 -8.94 8.45 -6.38
C ALA A 147 -8.56 8.44 -4.88
N VAL A 148 -7.46 9.11 -4.51
CA VAL A 148 -7.08 9.26 -3.09
C VAL A 148 -8.10 10.11 -2.34
N ARG A 149 -8.64 11.20 -2.93
CA ARG A 149 -9.70 12.02 -2.31
C ARG A 149 -10.97 11.23 -2.07
N GLU A 150 -11.39 10.40 -3.02
CA GLU A 150 -12.55 9.53 -2.88
C GLU A 150 -12.36 8.51 -1.76
N LEU A 151 -11.15 7.90 -1.68
CA LEU A 151 -10.85 7.00 -0.58
C LEU A 151 -10.86 7.71 0.79
N VAL A 152 -10.33 8.93 0.86
CA VAL A 152 -10.39 9.76 2.09
C VAL A 152 -11.82 10.18 2.41
N ARG A 153 -12.67 10.46 1.41
CA ARG A 153 -14.07 10.81 1.60
C ARG A 153 -14.84 9.74 2.36
N VAL A 154 -14.67 8.49 1.97
CA VAL A 154 -15.41 7.36 2.54
C VAL A 154 -14.88 6.89 3.90
N ILE A 155 -13.67 7.29 4.29
CA ILE A 155 -13.12 7.05 5.63
C ILE A 155 -13.81 7.99 6.62
N ARG A 156 -14.23 7.46 7.79
CA ARG A 156 -14.81 8.29 8.86
C ARG A 156 -13.78 9.20 9.52
N PRO A 157 -14.19 10.31 10.17
CA PRO A 157 -13.29 11.08 11.02
C PRO A 157 -12.59 10.20 12.08
N GLY A 158 -11.28 10.34 12.25
CA GLY A 158 -10.45 9.47 13.11
C GLY A 158 -10.17 8.09 12.52
N GLY A 159 -10.67 7.76 11.34
CA GLY A 159 -10.32 6.54 10.61
C GLY A 159 -9.00 6.67 9.86
N HIS A 160 -8.49 5.57 9.35
CA HIS A 160 -7.15 5.48 8.77
C HIS A 160 -7.17 5.35 7.26
N LEU A 161 -6.18 5.95 6.63
CA LEU A 161 -5.79 5.74 5.23
C LEU A 161 -4.50 4.94 5.20
N LYS A 162 -4.47 3.84 4.42
CA LYS A 162 -3.23 3.11 4.11
C LYS A 162 -3.17 2.84 2.63
N ILE A 163 -2.23 3.47 1.92
CA ILE A 163 -2.06 3.29 0.48
C ILE A 163 -0.61 3.09 0.10
N MET A 164 -0.37 2.35 -0.97
CA MET A 164 0.95 2.27 -1.58
C MET A 164 0.93 2.88 -2.97
N LEU A 165 1.90 3.78 -3.23
CA LEU A 165 2.13 4.41 -4.53
C LEU A 165 3.59 4.23 -4.95
N TYR A 166 3.87 4.25 -6.27
CA TYR A 166 5.23 4.08 -6.77
C TYR A 166 6.10 5.32 -6.59
N ASN A 167 7.36 5.05 -6.25
CA ASN A 167 8.40 6.09 -6.19
C ASN A 167 9.05 6.27 -7.58
N ARG A 168 8.86 7.45 -8.16
CA ARG A 168 9.48 7.78 -9.45
C ARG A 168 11.01 7.81 -9.41
N ARG A 169 11.61 8.06 -8.26
CA ARG A 169 13.06 8.12 -8.07
C ARG A 169 13.68 6.83 -7.55
N SER A 170 12.95 5.72 -7.67
CA SER A 170 13.46 4.41 -7.26
C SER A 170 14.54 3.90 -8.19
N ILE A 171 15.33 2.96 -7.68
CA ILE A 171 16.32 2.21 -8.45
C ILE A 171 15.65 1.49 -9.61
N CYS A 172 14.52 0.87 -9.39
CA CYS A 172 13.70 0.18 -10.38
C CYS A 172 13.42 1.10 -11.60
N VAL A 173 12.93 2.32 -11.37
CA VAL A 173 12.61 3.27 -12.45
C VAL A 173 13.87 3.83 -13.11
N MET A 174 14.92 4.09 -12.33
CA MET A 174 16.21 4.56 -12.88
C MET A 174 16.85 3.53 -13.78
N ASN A 175 16.82 2.25 -13.41
CA ASN A 175 17.33 1.17 -14.25
C ASN A 175 16.53 1.01 -15.55
N ARG A 176 15.21 1.13 -15.49
CA ARG A 176 14.37 1.16 -16.70
C ARG A 176 14.70 2.36 -17.59
N TRP A 177 15.00 3.52 -16.99
CA TRP A 177 15.46 4.69 -17.74
C TRP A 177 16.81 4.43 -18.45
N VAL A 178 17.77 3.82 -17.75
CA VAL A 178 19.04 3.42 -18.37
C VAL A 178 18.77 2.48 -19.56
N ARG A 179 17.94 1.45 -19.36
CA ARG A 179 17.64 0.42 -20.37
C ARG A 179 16.87 0.99 -21.57
N PHE A 180 15.81 1.75 -21.35
CA PHE A 180 14.87 2.18 -22.39
C PHE A 180 15.06 3.64 -22.83
N GLY A 181 15.83 4.41 -22.10
CA GLY A 181 16.26 5.77 -22.43
C GLY A 181 17.69 5.78 -22.94
N LEU A 182 18.66 5.71 -22.05
CA LEU A 182 20.09 5.92 -22.36
C LEU A 182 20.62 4.90 -23.38
N LEU A 183 20.48 3.60 -23.11
CA LEU A 183 21.00 2.53 -23.99
C LEU A 183 20.25 2.43 -25.34
N LYS A 184 19.07 3.04 -25.45
CA LYS A 184 18.32 3.14 -26.71
C LYS A 184 18.58 4.47 -27.44
N GLY A 185 19.59 5.24 -27.02
CA GLY A 185 19.92 6.53 -27.63
C GLY A 185 18.85 7.60 -27.43
N ARG A 186 18.03 7.51 -26.38
CA ARG A 186 16.93 8.42 -26.10
C ARG A 186 17.01 8.97 -24.65
N PRO A 187 18.14 9.59 -24.24
CA PRO A 187 18.36 10.04 -22.87
C PRO A 187 17.39 11.16 -22.42
N TRP A 188 16.72 11.83 -23.38
CA TRP A 188 15.70 12.86 -23.10
C TRP A 188 14.37 12.32 -22.57
N ARG A 189 14.15 10.98 -22.57
CA ARG A 189 12.97 10.37 -21.95
C ARG A 189 13.02 10.58 -20.45
N SER A 190 12.00 11.24 -19.90
CA SER A 190 11.92 11.47 -18.47
C SER A 190 11.55 10.21 -17.69
N LEU A 191 11.81 10.17 -16.36
CA LEU A 191 11.36 9.09 -15.51
C LEU A 191 9.82 8.95 -15.49
N ARG A 192 9.07 10.05 -15.70
CA ARG A 192 7.62 10.01 -15.89
C ARG A 192 7.24 9.26 -17.16
N TRP A 193 7.95 9.53 -18.25
CA TRP A 193 7.73 8.83 -19.52
C TRP A 193 8.01 7.33 -19.37
N ILE A 194 9.06 6.96 -18.64
CA ILE A 194 9.42 5.56 -18.37
C ILE A 194 8.31 4.85 -17.58
N LEU A 195 7.81 5.46 -16.50
CA LEU A 195 6.71 4.89 -15.73
C LEU A 195 5.47 4.71 -16.60
N TRP A 196 5.08 5.75 -17.31
CA TRP A 196 3.88 5.76 -18.15
C TRP A 196 3.87 4.69 -19.26
N ASN A 197 5.03 4.37 -19.83
CA ASN A 197 5.12 3.53 -21.03
C ASN A 197 5.82 2.19 -20.82
N MET A 198 6.57 2.01 -19.72
CA MET A 198 7.49 0.87 -19.55
C MET A 198 7.30 0.16 -18.19
N VAL A 199 6.32 0.54 -17.41
CA VAL A 199 6.03 -0.08 -16.11
C VAL A 199 4.56 -0.46 -16.07
N GLU A 200 4.29 -1.76 -16.15
CA GLU A 200 2.95 -2.35 -16.03
C GLU A 200 1.92 -1.75 -17.01
N SER A 201 0.73 -1.39 -16.51
CA SER A 201 -0.34 -0.86 -17.36
C SER A 201 0.01 0.52 -17.94
N PRO A 202 -0.55 0.88 -19.11
CA PRO A 202 -0.43 2.22 -19.67
C PRO A 202 -0.90 3.27 -18.65
N GLY A 203 -0.20 4.40 -18.59
CA GLY A 203 -0.59 5.49 -17.71
C GLY A 203 -0.11 5.39 -16.27
N THR A 204 0.70 4.36 -15.94
CA THR A 204 1.30 4.20 -14.61
C THR A 204 2.07 5.45 -14.18
N LYS A 205 1.80 5.91 -12.96
CA LYS A 205 2.43 7.10 -12.38
C LYS A 205 3.34 6.72 -11.21
N GLY A 206 4.24 7.63 -10.88
CA GLY A 206 5.06 7.54 -9.68
C GLY A 206 5.31 8.94 -9.13
N TYR A 207 5.49 9.01 -7.84
CA TYR A 207 5.55 10.25 -7.08
C TYR A 207 6.89 10.39 -6.38
N THR A 208 7.33 11.62 -6.18
CA THR A 208 8.39 11.93 -5.23
C THR A 208 7.78 12.19 -3.86
N ARG A 209 8.55 12.03 -2.78
CA ARG A 209 8.10 12.38 -1.42
C ARG A 209 7.54 13.81 -1.31
N ARG A 210 8.11 14.77 -2.07
CA ARG A 210 7.64 16.16 -2.10
C ARG A 210 6.27 16.30 -2.76
N GLU A 211 6.01 15.56 -3.84
CA GLU A 211 4.70 15.55 -4.51
C GLU A 211 3.64 14.90 -3.61
N LEU A 212 4.00 13.80 -2.94
CA LEU A 212 3.10 13.17 -1.95
C LEU A 212 2.79 14.10 -0.79
N ALA A 213 3.80 14.79 -0.24
CA ALA A 213 3.60 15.77 0.83
C ALA A 213 2.60 16.87 0.43
N ARG A 214 2.70 17.35 -0.82
CA ARG A 214 1.77 18.38 -1.34
C ARG A 214 0.37 17.82 -1.52
N MET A 215 0.24 16.66 -2.17
CA MET A 215 -1.05 16.02 -2.45
C MET A 215 -1.79 15.68 -1.16
N LEU A 216 -1.13 14.99 -0.23
CA LEU A 216 -1.75 14.56 1.02
C LEU A 216 -1.99 15.73 1.99
N GLY A 217 -1.09 16.72 2.01
CA GLY A 217 -1.24 17.92 2.83
C GLY A 217 -2.42 18.81 2.43
N ALA A 218 -2.91 18.69 1.19
CA ALA A 218 -4.11 19.37 0.70
C ALA A 218 -5.42 18.65 1.07
N MET A 219 -5.35 17.49 1.75
CA MET A 219 -6.49 16.67 2.16
C MET A 219 -6.74 16.82 3.68
N PRO A 220 -7.91 16.49 4.19
CA PRO A 220 -8.21 16.51 5.62
C PRO A 220 -7.54 15.34 6.36
N LEU A 221 -6.22 15.25 6.26
CA LEU A 221 -5.38 14.21 6.85
C LEU A 221 -4.44 14.78 7.91
N GLN A 222 -4.14 13.98 8.92
CA GLN A 222 -3.14 14.22 9.95
C GLN A 222 -2.30 12.96 10.17
N ASN A 223 -1.21 13.06 10.93
CA ASN A 223 -0.32 11.93 11.24
C ASN A 223 0.16 11.22 9.95
N ILE A 224 0.48 12.01 8.92
CA ILE A 224 0.89 11.48 7.62
C ILE A 224 2.29 10.90 7.72
N HIS A 225 2.42 9.60 7.50
CA HIS A 225 3.68 8.90 7.48
C HIS A 225 3.89 8.26 6.10
N VAL A 226 5.01 8.58 5.46
CA VAL A 226 5.44 7.99 4.18
C VAL A 226 6.70 7.20 4.43
N HIS A 227 6.58 5.89 4.48
CA HIS A 227 7.70 4.95 4.55
C HIS A 227 8.02 4.43 3.15
N THR A 228 9.30 4.41 2.78
CA THR A 228 9.69 3.96 1.44
C THR A 228 10.45 2.64 1.55
N GLU A 229 9.91 1.62 0.88
CA GLU A 229 10.43 0.25 0.90
C GLU A 229 11.21 -0.08 -0.37
N ILE A 230 12.31 -0.82 -0.20
CA ILE A 230 12.99 -1.51 -1.31
C ILE A 230 12.24 -2.81 -1.59
N THR A 231 12.02 -3.10 -2.87
CA THR A 231 11.30 -4.27 -3.33
C THR A 231 12.17 -5.18 -4.18
N SER A 232 11.69 -6.38 -4.50
CA SER A 232 12.36 -7.29 -5.44
C SER A 232 12.56 -6.63 -6.81
N ALA A 233 11.64 -5.76 -7.24
CA ALA A 233 11.75 -5.01 -8.48
C ALA A 233 12.98 -4.10 -8.52
N ASP A 234 13.41 -3.55 -7.38
CA ASP A 234 14.65 -2.79 -7.27
C ASP A 234 15.89 -3.70 -7.42
N TYR A 235 15.82 -4.93 -6.92
CA TYR A 235 16.92 -5.92 -7.04
C TYR A 235 17.00 -6.55 -8.44
N LEU A 236 15.88 -6.95 -9.03
CA LEU A 236 15.82 -7.56 -10.36
C LEU A 236 16.30 -6.57 -11.42
N ALA A 237 15.98 -5.30 -11.26
CA ALA A 237 16.48 -4.26 -12.12
C ALA A 237 18.01 -4.15 -12.06
N ALA A 238 18.64 -4.48 -10.92
CA ALA A 238 20.09 -4.53 -10.77
C ALA A 238 20.70 -5.85 -11.29
N SER A 239 19.94 -6.93 -11.42
CA SER A 239 20.45 -8.25 -11.86
C SER A 239 20.73 -8.35 -13.37
N ALA A 240 20.17 -7.46 -14.18
CA ALA A 240 20.28 -7.52 -15.65
C ALA A 240 21.68 -7.16 -16.20
N PHE A 241 22.58 -6.59 -15.37
CA PHE A 241 23.95 -6.20 -15.75
C PHE A 241 24.95 -6.62 -14.66
N THR A 242 25.58 -7.76 -14.81
CA THR A 242 26.41 -8.41 -13.77
C THR A 242 27.57 -7.55 -13.23
N PRO A 243 28.34 -6.76 -14.02
CA PRO A 243 29.40 -5.91 -13.47
C PRO A 243 28.84 -4.68 -12.72
N LEU A 244 27.82 -4.05 -13.29
CA LEU A 244 27.15 -2.88 -12.69
C LEU A 244 26.43 -3.26 -11.38
N ASN A 245 25.90 -4.49 -11.33
CA ASN A 245 25.28 -5.08 -10.17
C ASN A 245 26.26 -5.26 -9.00
N TRP A 246 27.49 -5.67 -9.27
CA TRP A 246 28.54 -5.80 -8.24
C TRP A 246 28.91 -4.44 -7.64
N PHE A 247 29.16 -3.42 -8.50
CA PHE A 247 29.44 -2.04 -8.05
C PHE A 247 28.27 -1.45 -7.26
N TYR A 248 27.06 -1.68 -7.76
CA TYR A 248 25.84 -1.22 -7.12
C TYR A 248 25.63 -1.84 -5.73
N ARG A 249 25.76 -3.16 -5.61
CA ARG A 249 25.70 -3.87 -4.31
C ARG A 249 26.75 -3.34 -3.34
N ARG A 250 27.98 -3.11 -3.82
CA ARG A 250 29.06 -2.57 -3.01
C ARG A 250 28.80 -1.13 -2.56
N ALA A 251 28.31 -0.28 -3.44
CA ALA A 251 27.98 1.10 -3.11
C ALA A 251 26.86 1.19 -2.05
N ILE A 252 25.84 0.34 -2.17
CA ILE A 252 24.75 0.30 -1.19
C ILE A 252 25.20 -0.32 0.14
N GLN A 253 26.05 -1.35 0.13
CA GLN A 253 26.66 -1.90 1.34
C GLN A 253 27.52 -0.85 2.07
N LEU A 254 28.31 -0.08 1.33
CA LEU A 254 29.11 1.02 1.88
C LEU A 254 28.26 2.16 2.42
N ALA A 255 27.04 2.35 1.88
CA ALA A 255 26.06 3.29 2.41
C ALA A 255 25.30 2.77 3.65
N GLY A 256 25.75 1.65 4.25
CA GLY A 256 25.16 1.09 5.47
C GLY A 256 23.92 0.25 5.29
N TYR A 257 23.54 -0.07 4.05
CA TYR A 257 22.43 -0.96 3.77
C TYR A 257 22.90 -2.41 3.69
N HIS A 258 22.54 -3.23 4.65
CA HIS A 258 22.83 -4.64 4.63
C HIS A 258 21.90 -5.38 3.66
N PHE A 259 22.44 -5.82 2.54
CA PHE A 259 21.80 -6.79 1.65
C PHE A 259 21.90 -8.22 2.21
N GLY A 260 21.41 -8.42 3.39
CA GLY A 260 21.33 -9.74 4.03
C GLY A 260 19.92 -10.31 3.95
N TRP A 261 19.18 -10.01 2.87
CA TRP A 261 17.82 -10.49 2.75
C TRP A 261 17.81 -11.90 2.15
N HIS A 262 17.81 -12.89 3.02
CA HIS A 262 17.42 -14.25 2.69
C HIS A 262 15.95 -14.44 3.07
N PRO A 263 15.09 -14.92 2.16
CA PRO A 263 13.68 -15.17 2.44
C PRO A 263 13.44 -16.01 3.69
N GLY A 264 14.28 -17.04 3.91
CA GLY A 264 14.22 -17.88 5.10
C GLY A 264 14.46 -17.15 6.43
N GLN A 265 15.29 -16.10 6.43
CA GLN A 265 15.55 -15.33 7.64
C GLN A 265 14.39 -14.43 8.07
N TYR A 266 13.47 -14.09 7.16
CA TYR A 266 12.29 -13.32 7.51
C TYR A 266 11.24 -14.16 8.23
N VAL A 267 11.03 -15.38 7.77
CA VAL A 267 10.10 -16.34 8.43
C VAL A 267 10.59 -16.68 9.84
N GLU A 268 11.91 -16.85 10.03
CA GLU A 268 12.50 -17.03 11.35
C GLU A 268 12.36 -15.79 12.24
N ARG A 269 12.53 -14.58 11.69
CA ARG A 269 12.38 -13.33 12.44
C ARG A 269 10.95 -12.99 12.83
N VAL A 270 9.95 -13.39 12.05
CA VAL A 270 8.52 -13.22 12.42
C VAL A 270 8.20 -14.05 13.66
N ASN A 271 8.85 -15.19 13.84
CA ASN A 271 8.70 -16.04 15.01
C ASN A 271 9.67 -15.67 16.17
N ASP A 272 10.60 -14.73 15.94
CA ASP A 272 11.51 -14.22 16.97
C ASP A 272 10.73 -13.34 17.97
N PRO A 273 10.67 -13.70 19.27
CA PRO A 273 10.03 -12.86 20.30
C PRO A 273 10.62 -11.45 20.36
N GLY A 274 11.90 -11.27 20.01
CA GLY A 274 12.56 -9.96 19.93
C GLY A 274 12.05 -9.08 18.78
N PHE A 275 11.51 -9.66 17.71
CA PHE A 275 10.89 -8.90 16.62
C PHE A 275 9.58 -8.24 17.08
N ARG A 276 8.81 -8.88 17.95
CA ARG A 276 7.57 -8.33 18.53
C ARG A 276 7.85 -7.15 19.48
N THR A 277 9.05 -7.08 20.05
CA THR A 277 9.41 -6.06 21.04
C THR A 277 10.18 -4.88 20.47
N ARG A 278 10.73 -4.98 19.25
CA ARG A 278 11.22 -3.81 18.54
C ARG A 278 9.99 -2.99 18.13
N LYS A 279 9.52 -2.20 19.08
CA LYS A 279 8.61 -1.10 18.84
C LYS A 279 9.16 -0.32 17.64
N HIS A 280 8.63 -0.54 16.45
CA HIS A 280 8.50 0.55 15.51
C HIS A 280 7.57 1.52 16.22
N THR A 281 8.16 2.33 17.07
CA THR A 281 7.46 3.40 17.75
C THR A 281 7.07 4.34 16.61
N TYR A 282 5.86 4.19 16.10
CA TYR A 282 5.21 5.24 15.35
C TYR A 282 5.09 6.38 16.36
N VAL A 283 6.06 7.29 16.33
CA VAL A 283 6.02 8.50 17.14
C VAL A 283 4.86 9.30 16.58
N HIS A 284 3.74 9.23 17.25
CA HIS A 284 2.58 10.05 16.99
C HIS A 284 2.88 11.49 17.40
N ASP A 285 3.68 12.17 16.58
CA ASP A 285 3.77 13.62 16.69
C ASP A 285 2.72 14.21 15.74
N ALA A 286 1.62 14.66 16.33
CA ALA A 286 0.31 14.93 15.73
C ALA A 286 0.29 16.04 14.65
N LYS A 287 1.41 16.57 14.21
CA LYS A 287 1.46 17.71 13.28
C LYS A 287 2.50 17.63 12.15
N ARG A 288 3.26 16.54 12.02
CA ARG A 288 4.35 16.47 11.03
C ARG A 288 4.19 15.33 10.05
N LEU A 289 4.47 15.64 8.77
CA LEU A 289 4.75 14.64 7.75
C LEU A 289 6.05 13.91 8.14
N LEU A 290 5.96 12.62 8.44
CA LEU A 290 7.12 11.78 8.73
C LEU A 290 7.54 11.03 7.46
N LEU A 291 8.78 11.22 7.04
CA LEU A 291 9.38 10.53 5.90
C LEU A 291 10.45 9.57 6.41
N THR A 292 10.26 8.27 6.21
CA THR A 292 11.19 7.23 6.66
C THR A 292 11.52 6.25 5.53
N GLY A 293 12.35 5.27 5.82
CA GLY A 293 12.76 4.23 4.88
C GLY A 293 13.77 4.70 3.84
N ASN A 294 14.08 3.83 2.89
CA ASN A 294 15.07 4.08 1.85
C ASN A 294 14.50 4.96 0.72
N PRO A 295 15.01 6.19 0.49
CA PRO A 295 14.48 7.10 -0.52
C PRO A 295 14.57 6.57 -1.95
N LEU A 296 15.36 5.53 -2.19
CA LEU A 296 15.55 4.91 -3.50
C LEU A 296 14.70 3.64 -3.70
N GLY A 297 13.93 3.22 -2.70
CA GLY A 297 13.00 2.09 -2.80
C GLY A 297 11.82 2.41 -3.73
N PHE A 298 11.20 1.37 -4.29
CA PHE A 298 10.14 1.53 -5.29
C PHE A 298 8.78 1.87 -4.69
N PHE A 299 8.48 1.39 -3.48
CA PHE A 299 7.17 1.56 -2.86
C PHE A 299 7.15 2.65 -1.79
N HIS A 300 6.30 3.64 -1.97
CA HIS A 300 5.89 4.56 -0.93
C HIS A 300 4.67 4.00 -0.20
N CYS A 301 4.88 3.42 0.98
CA CYS A 301 3.83 2.98 1.88
C CYS A 301 3.40 4.17 2.74
N ILE A 302 2.16 4.60 2.56
CA ILE A 302 1.60 5.81 3.15
C ILE A 302 0.55 5.41 4.17
N SER A 303 0.68 5.92 5.39
CA SER A 303 -0.36 5.84 6.41
C SER A 303 -0.73 7.24 6.89
N ALA A 304 -2.01 7.48 7.13
CA ALA A 304 -2.52 8.74 7.64
C ALA A 304 -3.83 8.50 8.40
N GLU A 305 -4.26 9.51 9.14
CA GLU A 305 -5.54 9.54 9.85
C GLU A 305 -6.40 10.67 9.30
N LYS A 306 -7.69 10.43 9.07
CA LYS A 306 -8.63 11.49 8.70
C LYS A 306 -8.92 12.38 9.91
N LYS A 307 -8.77 13.70 9.73
CA LYS A 307 -9.02 14.67 10.78
C LYS A 307 -10.45 14.56 11.31
N VAL A 308 -10.59 14.71 12.62
CA VAL A 308 -11.88 14.93 13.27
C VAL A 308 -12.17 16.43 13.20
N ALA A 309 -13.37 16.82 12.78
CA ALA A 309 -13.79 18.20 12.83
C ALA A 309 -13.73 18.71 14.30
N LEU A 310 -13.36 19.98 14.49
CA LEU A 310 -13.22 20.55 15.84
C LEU A 310 -14.55 20.51 16.61
N GLU A 311 -15.67 20.55 15.88
CA GLU A 311 -17.04 20.51 16.42
C GLU A 311 -17.43 19.11 16.95
N ASP A 312 -16.82 18.05 16.43
CA ASP A 312 -17.09 16.65 16.81
C ASP A 312 -16.14 16.11 17.90
N ARG A 313 -15.26 16.95 18.43
CA ARG A 313 -14.41 16.50 19.54
C ARG A 313 -15.30 16.34 20.77
N PRO A 314 -15.37 15.15 21.38
CA PRO A 314 -16.05 15.01 22.67
C PRO A 314 -15.38 16.03 23.60
N SER A 315 -16.19 16.94 24.17
CA SER A 315 -15.71 17.87 25.18
C SER A 315 -15.00 17.01 26.23
N LEU A 316 -13.71 17.21 26.42
CA LEU A 316 -13.02 16.71 27.60
C LEU A 316 -13.76 17.37 28.77
N ARG A 317 -14.74 16.67 29.32
CA ARG A 317 -15.33 17.07 30.60
C ARG A 317 -14.17 17.06 31.58
N THR A 318 -13.76 18.23 31.98
CA THR A 318 -12.84 18.48 33.08
C THR A 318 -13.58 18.25 34.39
N ASP A 319 -14.19 17.10 34.53
CA ASP A 319 -14.73 16.62 35.83
C ASP A 319 -13.59 15.96 36.62
N PHE A 320 -12.42 16.60 36.66
CA PHE A 320 -11.46 16.35 37.72
C PHE A 320 -12.00 16.97 38.99
N LYS A 321 -12.79 16.21 39.74
CA LYS A 321 -12.97 16.48 41.19
C LYS A 321 -11.60 16.23 41.80
N PRO A 322 -10.96 17.24 42.45
CA PRO A 322 -9.73 17.02 43.16
C PRO A 322 -9.97 15.93 44.21
N VAL A 323 -9.20 14.87 44.16
CA VAL A 323 -9.14 13.88 45.21
C VAL A 323 -8.67 14.60 46.47
N GLN A 324 -9.60 14.77 47.46
CA GLN A 324 -9.23 15.25 48.77
C GLN A 324 -8.34 14.17 49.41
N ILE A 325 -7.06 14.44 49.51
CA ILE A 325 -6.15 13.62 50.31
C ILE A 325 -6.54 13.83 51.80
N PRO A 326 -6.89 12.79 52.55
CA PRO A 326 -7.16 12.95 53.97
C PRO A 326 -5.86 13.41 54.66
N THR A 327 -5.89 14.58 55.23
CA THR A 327 -4.84 15.05 56.13
C THR A 327 -5.03 14.35 57.45
N GLY A 328 -4.21 13.32 57.75
CA GLY A 328 -4.26 12.67 59.04
C GLY A 328 -3.74 11.24 59.03
N ALA A 329 -2.43 11.07 58.98
CA ALA A 329 -1.76 9.92 59.61
C ALA A 329 -0.36 10.40 60.07
N ALA A 330 -0.13 10.30 61.37
CA ALA A 330 1.08 10.65 62.07
C ALA A 330 2.26 9.73 61.67
N PRO A 331 3.51 10.16 61.93
CA PRO A 331 4.73 9.43 61.52
C PRO A 331 4.98 8.23 62.41
N PHE A 332 5.36 7.12 61.77
CA PHE A 332 6.18 6.09 62.40
C PHE A 332 7.50 5.94 61.65
#